data_e731afe3de82f8e566e182b27928139b
#
_entry.id   e731afe3de82f8e566e182b27928139b
#
_cell.length_a   1.000
_cell.length_b   1.000
_cell.length_c   1.000
_cell.angle_alpha   90.00
_cell.angle_beta   90.00
_cell.angle_gamma   90.00
#
_symmetry.space_group_name_H-M   'P 1'
#
loop_
_entity.id
_entity.type
_entity.pdbx_description
1 polymer ?
#
loop_
_entity_poly.entity_id
_entity_poly.type
_entity_poly.pdbx_seq_one_letter_code
_entity_poly.pdbx_strand_id
1 'polypeptide(L)'
;NNNSNGIRRVDMVFSISYDDDFEKAQQVISEVLKRNEKILKDPAPIVRMLEHAASSINIAVRPWCNCADYWSVYFQTMEDIRAAFTAAGISIPFDQLDVHVVKE
;
A
#
# COMPACT_ATOMS: atom_id res chain seq x y z
N ASN A 1 -7.99 18.01 -13.04
CA ASN A 1 -8.32 17.83 -12.95
C ASN A 1 -8.95 16.96 -12.75
N ASN A 2 -9.39 16.71 -12.64
CA ASN A 2 -9.86 15.84 -12.49
C ASN A 2 -10.93 15.57 -13.06
N ASN A 3 -11.04 15.02 -13.83
CA ASN A 3 -11.98 14.70 -14.50
C ASN A 3 -12.67 13.53 -14.05
N SER A 4 -13.94 13.59 -13.78
CA SER A 4 -14.67 12.53 -13.20
C SER A 4 -14.82 11.33 -14.09
N ASN A 5 -14.56 11.50 -15.36
CA ASN A 5 -14.63 10.40 -16.28
C ASN A 5 -13.29 9.74 -16.52
N GLY A 6 -12.30 10.28 -15.94
CA GLY A 6 -10.97 9.80 -16.18
C GLY A 6 -10.54 8.76 -15.17
N ILE A 7 -9.28 8.51 -15.18
CA ILE A 7 -8.66 7.62 -14.22
C ILE A 7 -7.70 8.43 -13.37
N ARG A 8 -7.38 7.91 -12.20
CA ARG A 8 -6.42 8.57 -11.34
C ARG A 8 -5.61 7.55 -10.59
N ARG A 9 -4.45 7.97 -10.15
CA ARG A 9 -3.55 7.10 -9.40
C ARG A 9 -3.82 7.27 -7.91
N VAL A 10 -3.85 6.17 -7.21
CA VAL A 10 -4.03 6.18 -5.76
C VAL A 10 -2.64 5.97 -5.16
N ASP A 11 -2.14 6.95 -4.44
CA ASP A 11 -0.79 6.87 -3.88
C ASP A 11 -0.86 6.45 -2.43
N MET A 12 -0.24 5.32 -2.12
CA MET A 12 -0.21 4.79 -0.76
C MET A 12 1.21 4.41 -0.40
N VAL A 13 1.50 4.39 0.89
CA VAL A 13 2.79 3.96 1.38
C VAL A 13 2.57 2.95 2.50
N PHE A 14 3.25 1.82 2.40
CA PHE A 14 3.18 0.81 3.44
C PHE A 14 4.59 0.57 3.98
N SER A 15 4.69 0.35 5.27
CA SER A 15 5.99 0.12 5.90
C SER A 15 6.06 -1.29 6.43
N ILE A 16 7.22 -1.91 6.26
CA ILE A 16 7.47 -3.22 6.82
C ILE A 16 8.75 -3.14 7.65
N SER A 17 8.95 -4.10 8.52
CA SER A 17 10.17 -4.16 9.32
C SER A 17 11.37 -4.30 8.41
N TYR A 18 12.48 -3.67 8.79
CA TYR A 18 13.70 -3.76 8.05
C TYR A 18 14.17 -5.20 7.87
N ASP A 19 13.82 -6.07 8.81
CA ASP A 19 14.22 -7.48 8.76
C ASP A 19 13.34 -8.34 7.88
N ASP A 20 12.22 -7.82 7.41
CA ASP A 20 11.34 -8.59 6.56
C ASP A 20 11.85 -8.61 5.13
N ASP A 21 11.42 -9.63 4.40
CA ASP A 21 11.81 -9.81 3.01
C ASP A 21 10.99 -8.87 2.13
N PHE A 22 11.63 -7.85 1.60
CA PHE A 22 10.97 -6.88 0.74
C PHE A 22 10.32 -7.54 -0.47
N GLU A 23 11.01 -8.47 -1.09
CA GLU A 23 10.47 -9.11 -2.31
C GLU A 23 9.21 -9.89 -2.01
N LYS A 24 9.16 -10.51 -0.85
CA LYS A 24 7.97 -11.23 -0.44
C LYS A 24 6.84 -10.24 -0.24
N ALA A 25 7.11 -9.12 0.42
CA ALA A 25 6.09 -8.10 0.66
C ALA A 25 5.58 -7.54 -0.66
N GLN A 26 6.49 -7.28 -1.59
CA GLN A 26 6.13 -6.77 -2.90
C GLN A 26 5.21 -7.73 -3.63
N GLN A 27 5.51 -9.01 -3.54
CA GLN A 27 4.72 -10.03 -4.18
C GLN A 27 3.33 -10.14 -3.55
N VAL A 28 3.26 -10.10 -2.24
CA VAL A 28 1.99 -10.15 -1.52
C VAL A 28 1.13 -8.96 -1.90
N ILE A 29 1.70 -7.77 -1.96
CA ILE A 29 0.97 -6.57 -2.35
C ILE A 29 0.46 -6.73 -3.79
N SER A 30 1.30 -7.20 -4.68
CA SER A 30 0.92 -7.36 -6.07
C SER A 30 -0.26 -8.30 -6.23
N GLU A 31 -0.28 -9.36 -5.44
CA GLU A 31 -1.40 -10.30 -5.47
C GLU A 31 -2.68 -9.66 -4.99
N VAL A 32 -2.59 -8.85 -3.95
CA VAL A 32 -3.75 -8.14 -3.44
C VAL A 32 -4.32 -7.22 -4.52
N LEU A 33 -3.45 -6.49 -5.20
CA LEU A 33 -3.90 -5.57 -6.24
C LEU A 33 -4.57 -6.30 -7.40
N LYS A 34 -4.07 -7.46 -7.74
CA LYS A 34 -4.64 -8.24 -8.83
C LYS A 34 -6.05 -8.72 -8.54
N ARG A 35 -6.35 -8.93 -7.28
CA ARG A 35 -7.66 -9.43 -6.90
C ARG A 35 -8.74 -8.36 -6.88
N ASN A 36 -8.35 -7.09 -6.89
CA ASN A 36 -9.31 -6.01 -6.83
C ASN A 36 -9.72 -5.60 -8.24
N GLU A 37 -10.94 -5.89 -8.58
CA GLU A 37 -11.44 -5.65 -9.94
C GLU A 37 -11.48 -4.19 -10.32
N LYS A 38 -11.51 -3.30 -9.36
CA LYS A 38 -11.56 -1.86 -9.64
C LYS A 38 -10.20 -1.28 -9.95
N ILE A 39 -9.15 -2.03 -9.71
CA ILE A 39 -7.80 -1.60 -10.03
C ILE A 39 -7.50 -1.96 -11.48
N LEU A 40 -7.09 -0.96 -12.25
CA LEU A 40 -6.84 -1.15 -13.66
C LEU A 40 -5.55 -1.94 -13.89
N LYS A 41 -5.52 -2.67 -14.97
CA LYS A 41 -4.32 -3.39 -15.36
C LYS A 41 -3.40 -2.49 -16.17
N ASP A 42 -3.97 -1.49 -16.81
CA ASP A 42 -3.23 -0.56 -17.63
C ASP A 42 -3.79 0.84 -17.41
N PRO A 43 -3.02 1.77 -16.85
CA PRO A 43 -1.60 1.64 -16.50
C PRO A 43 -1.39 0.65 -15.36
N ALA A 44 -0.29 -0.07 -15.42
CA ALA A 44 0.00 -1.08 -14.41
C ALA A 44 0.29 -0.43 -13.06
N PRO A 45 -0.10 -1.08 -11.97
CA PRO A 45 0.20 -0.54 -10.65
C PRO A 45 1.70 -0.57 -10.38
N ILE A 46 2.13 0.34 -9.54
CA ILE A 46 3.53 0.43 -9.13
C ILE A 46 3.63 -0.07 -7.70
N VAL A 47 4.57 -0.98 -7.46
CA VAL A 47 4.86 -1.49 -6.13
C VAL A 47 6.39 -1.52 -6.01
N ARG A 48 6.96 -0.46 -5.47
CA ARG A 48 8.41 -0.29 -5.42
C ARG A 48 8.86 0.21 -4.06
N MET A 49 10.11 -0.09 -3.75
CA MET A 49 10.70 0.43 -2.52
C MET A 49 10.83 1.93 -2.65
N LEU A 50 10.28 2.66 -1.71
CA LEU A 50 10.31 4.11 -1.72
C LEU A 50 11.54 4.63 -1.00
N GLU A 51 11.80 4.10 0.16
CA GLU A 51 12.97 4.52 0.93
C GLU A 51 13.25 3.57 2.08
N HIS A 52 14.45 3.63 2.59
CA HIS A 52 14.85 2.97 3.81
C HIS A 52 14.69 3.97 4.94
N ALA A 53 13.93 3.63 5.94
CA ALA A 53 13.87 4.46 7.15
C ALA A 53 14.75 3.82 8.21
N ALA A 54 14.75 4.38 9.40
CA ALA A 54 15.66 3.92 10.44
C ALA A 54 15.49 2.44 10.78
N SER A 55 14.27 1.97 10.88
CA SER A 55 14.03 0.58 11.23
C SER A 55 12.99 -0.06 10.35
N SER A 56 12.70 0.54 9.22
CA SER A 56 11.66 0.04 8.34
C SER A 56 11.99 0.32 6.89
N ILE A 57 11.26 -0.33 6.01
CA ILE A 57 11.34 -0.10 4.59
C ILE A 57 9.98 0.39 4.16
N ASN A 58 9.93 1.52 3.48
CA ASN A 58 8.68 2.08 2.99
C ASN A 58 8.48 1.68 1.54
N ILE A 59 7.29 1.20 1.23
CA ILE A 59 6.94 0.70 -0.08
C ILE A 59 5.87 1.58 -0.70
N ALA A 60 6.14 2.10 -1.88
CA ALA A 60 5.15 2.88 -2.60
C ALA A 60 4.23 1.92 -3.32
N VAL A 61 2.92 2.09 -3.13
CA VAL A 61 1.91 1.26 -3.76
C VAL A 61 0.96 2.20 -4.48
N ARG A 62 1.00 2.18 -5.80
CA ARG A 62 0.31 3.18 -6.62
C ARG A 62 -0.52 2.54 -7.72
N PRO A 63 -1.71 2.05 -7.38
CA PRO A 63 -2.61 1.51 -8.39
C PRO A 63 -3.40 2.62 -9.07
N TRP A 64 -3.91 2.34 -10.25
CA TRP A 64 -4.76 3.26 -10.98
C TRP A 64 -6.19 2.74 -10.96
N CYS A 65 -7.15 3.63 -10.93
CA CYS A 65 -8.55 3.25 -10.97
C CYS A 65 -9.35 4.37 -11.62
N ASN A 66 -10.61 4.11 -11.87
CA ASN A 66 -11.50 5.17 -12.34
C ASN A 66 -11.69 6.16 -11.20
N CYS A 67 -11.84 7.42 -11.53
CA CYS A 67 -12.00 8.46 -10.51
C CYS A 67 -13.11 8.16 -9.54
N ALA A 68 -14.20 7.59 -10.03
CA ALA A 68 -15.35 7.28 -9.18
C ALA A 68 -15.03 6.22 -8.12
N ASP A 69 -14.01 5.41 -8.38
CA ASP A 69 -13.66 4.31 -7.48
C ASP A 69 -12.52 4.62 -6.53
N TYR A 70 -12.05 5.86 -6.55
CA TYR A 70 -10.85 6.22 -5.80
C TYR A 70 -10.90 5.80 -4.32
N TRP A 71 -11.92 6.23 -3.61
CA TRP A 71 -11.99 5.94 -2.19
C TRP A 71 -12.25 4.48 -1.89
N SER A 72 -13.03 3.84 -2.76
CA SER A 72 -13.27 2.41 -2.63
C SER A 72 -11.96 1.64 -2.75
N VAL A 73 -11.17 1.98 -3.75
CA VAL A 73 -9.88 1.33 -3.97
C VAL A 73 -8.93 1.64 -2.82
N TYR A 74 -8.90 2.89 -2.38
CA TYR A 74 -8.01 3.30 -1.31
C TYR A 74 -8.28 2.48 -0.03
N PHE A 75 -9.52 2.48 0.42
CA PHE A 75 -9.85 1.78 1.66
C PHE A 75 -9.72 0.27 1.54
N GLN A 76 -10.20 -0.28 0.45
CA GLN A 76 -10.16 -1.72 0.27
C GLN A 76 -8.73 -2.23 0.18
N THR A 77 -7.88 -1.51 -0.53
CA THR A 77 -6.49 -1.90 -0.67
C THR A 77 -5.77 -1.81 0.68
N MET A 78 -6.06 -0.76 1.43
CA MET A 78 -5.45 -0.58 2.74
C MET A 78 -5.77 -1.78 3.64
N GLU A 79 -7.04 -2.18 3.66
CA GLU A 79 -7.49 -3.28 4.49
C GLU A 79 -6.96 -4.63 4.01
N ASP A 80 -6.98 -4.83 2.71
CA ASP A 80 -6.57 -6.11 2.13
C ASP A 80 -5.07 -6.34 2.28
N ILE A 81 -4.27 -5.29 2.12
CA ILE A 81 -2.83 -5.43 2.29
C ILE A 81 -2.50 -5.74 3.75
N ARG A 82 -3.18 -5.06 4.68
CA ARG A 82 -2.93 -5.34 6.08
C ARG A 82 -3.23 -6.80 6.40
N ALA A 83 -4.37 -7.29 5.94
CA ALA A 83 -4.75 -8.68 6.19
C ALA A 83 -3.77 -9.64 5.54
N ALA A 84 -3.34 -9.33 4.33
CA ALA A 84 -2.41 -10.19 3.60
C ALA A 84 -1.04 -10.23 4.27
N PHE A 85 -0.58 -9.11 4.81
CA PHE A 85 0.69 -9.05 5.52
C PHE A 85 0.61 -9.92 6.77
N THR A 86 -0.47 -9.83 7.51
CA THR A 86 -0.65 -10.64 8.70
C THR A 86 -0.62 -12.12 8.34
N ALA A 87 -1.32 -12.50 7.29
CA ALA A 87 -1.36 -13.90 6.86
C ALA A 87 0.00 -14.40 6.38
N ALA A 88 0.80 -13.52 5.81
CA ALA A 88 2.11 -13.89 5.29
C ALA A 88 3.23 -13.78 6.33
N GLY A 89 2.90 -13.35 7.53
CA GLY A 89 3.92 -13.21 8.58
C GLY A 89 4.83 -12.00 8.39
N ILE A 90 4.36 -10.99 7.67
CA ILE A 90 5.13 -9.77 7.45
C ILE A 90 4.75 -8.78 8.55
N SER A 91 5.74 -8.23 9.21
CA SER A 91 5.53 -7.33 10.33
C SER A 91 5.31 -5.90 9.89
N ILE A 92 4.36 -5.25 10.51
CA ILE A 92 4.15 -3.83 10.31
C ILE A 92 4.76 -3.15 11.52
N PRO A 93 5.79 -2.34 11.33
CA PRO A 93 6.49 -1.78 12.49
C PRO A 93 5.64 -0.74 13.22
N PHE A 94 5.89 -0.61 14.50
CA PHE A 94 5.26 0.41 15.28
C PHE A 94 5.84 1.73 14.90
N ASP A 95 5.02 2.74 14.93
CA ASP A 95 5.46 4.09 14.73
C ASP A 95 5.77 4.66 16.10
N GLN A 96 7.04 4.80 16.40
CA GLN A 96 7.48 5.30 17.67
C GLN A 96 7.02 6.69 17.95
N LEU A 97 6.86 7.46 16.94
CA LEU A 97 6.44 8.79 17.11
C LEU A 97 5.08 8.89 17.66
N ASP A 98 4.22 8.03 17.21
CA ASP A 98 2.87 8.05 17.66
C ASP A 98 2.81 7.79 19.14
N VAL A 99 3.63 6.95 19.62
CA VAL A 99 3.66 6.65 20.97
C VAL A 99 3.96 7.83 21.80
N HIS A 100 4.89 8.64 21.34
CA HIS A 100 5.26 9.75 21.97
C HIS A 100 4.21 10.75 22.06
N VAL A 101 3.60 11.02 21.02
CA VAL A 101 2.65 12.02 20.94
C VAL A 101 1.53 11.87 21.88
N VAL A 102 1.15 10.74 22.05
CA VAL A 102 0.09 10.47 22.86
C VAL A 102 0.19 10.87 24.23
N LYS A 103 1.12 11.01 24.66
CA LYS A 103 1.18 11.27 25.87
C LYS A 103 0.87 12.37 26.31
N GLU A 104 0.60 12.95 26.09
CA GLU A 104 0.25 13.91 26.50
C GLU A 104 -0.15 14.24 26.77
#